data_77aad2a9fb58bd17007a31792ef0382d
#
_entry.id   77aad2a9fb58bd17007a31792ef0382d
#
_cell.length_a   1.000
_cell.length_b   1.000
_cell.length_c   1.000
_cell.angle_alpha   90.00
_cell.angle_beta   90.00
_cell.angle_gamma   90.00
#
_symmetry.space_group_name_H-M   'P 1'
#
loop_
_entity.id
_entity.type
_entity.pdbx_description
1 polymer ?
#
loop_
_entity_poly.entity_id
_entity_poly.type
_entity_poly.pdbx_seq_one_letter_code
_entity_poly.pdbx_strand_id
1 'polypeptide(L)'
;EVVSHYDESVQAAICNKNNMDLYIGIFPTLENEKTISFYSAKGFASPGGTHFTELFARNFLQHTGKNIDTIGNSEKILRETRMPAVVIRYGSTEELITDSQILLKMLIEAVSSWFSEPFEEIPE
;
A
#
# COMPACT_ATOMS: atom_id res chain seq x y z
N GLU A 1 9.24 -1.38 10.87
CA GLU A 1 8.74 -0.54 11.97
C GLU A 1 7.25 -0.27 11.82
N VAL A 2 6.50 -0.38 12.90
CA VAL A 2 5.06 -0.09 12.92
C VAL A 2 4.86 1.31 13.50
N VAL A 3 4.17 2.15 12.74
CA VAL A 3 3.81 3.51 13.18
C VAL A 3 2.31 3.52 13.47
N SER A 4 1.94 3.87 14.69
CA SER A 4 0.55 3.93 15.13
C SER A 4 0.21 5.36 15.54
N HIS A 5 -0.53 6.05 14.68
CA HIS A 5 -1.01 7.41 14.94
C HIS A 5 -2.23 7.69 14.07
N TYR A 6 -3.17 8.49 14.58
CA TYR A 6 -4.42 8.77 13.85
C TYR A 6 -4.25 9.84 12.77
N ASP A 7 -3.33 10.77 12.92
CA ASP A 7 -3.14 11.86 11.96
C ASP A 7 -2.17 11.43 10.86
N GLU A 8 -2.64 11.43 9.61
CA GLU A 8 -1.85 11.02 8.44
C GLU A 8 -0.60 11.90 8.24
N SER A 9 -0.69 13.21 8.52
CA SER A 9 0.48 14.09 8.42
C SER A 9 1.55 13.74 9.44
N VAL A 10 1.15 13.36 10.65
CA VAL A 10 2.09 12.93 11.68
C VAL A 10 2.72 11.59 11.32
N GLN A 11 1.94 10.65 10.80
CA GLN A 11 2.47 9.38 10.30
C GLN A 11 3.50 9.60 9.20
N ALA A 12 3.18 10.44 8.21
CA ALA A 12 4.09 10.76 7.13
C ALA A 12 5.38 11.41 7.64
N ALA A 13 5.28 12.34 8.59
CA ALA A 13 6.44 13.00 9.18
C ALA A 13 7.36 12.00 9.91
N ILE A 14 6.78 11.07 10.66
CA ILE A 14 7.55 10.03 11.37
C ILE A 14 8.26 9.13 10.36
N CYS A 15 7.57 8.67 9.33
CA CYS A 15 8.15 7.82 8.28
C CYS A 15 9.26 8.55 7.54
N ASN A 16 9.07 9.81 7.18
CA ASN A 16 10.07 10.63 6.49
C ASN A 16 11.31 10.83 7.36
N LYS A 17 11.13 11.10 8.66
CA LYS A 17 12.23 11.29 9.61
C LYS A 17 13.09 10.03 9.77
N ASN A 18 12.47 8.85 9.71
CA ASN A 18 13.16 7.58 9.89
C ASN A 18 13.68 6.98 8.58
N ASN A 19 13.58 7.69 7.46
CA ASN A 19 14.09 7.27 6.15
C ASN A 19 13.63 5.87 5.76
N MET A 20 12.36 5.59 5.90
CA MET A 20 11.78 4.30 5.52
C MET A 20 11.79 4.12 4.01
N ASP A 21 11.95 2.88 3.55
CA ASP A 21 12.02 2.55 2.11
C ASP A 21 10.64 2.44 1.47
N LEU A 22 9.65 2.06 2.25
CA LEU A 22 8.29 1.80 1.76
C LEU A 22 7.29 2.02 2.91
N TYR A 23 6.19 2.69 2.61
CA TYR A 23 5.08 2.86 3.54
C TYR A 23 3.90 2.00 3.08
N ILE A 24 3.34 1.22 3.99
CA ILE A 24 2.12 0.45 3.77
C ILE A 24 1.14 0.80 4.89
N GLY A 25 0.06 1.48 4.53
CA GLY A 25 -1.04 1.75 5.44
C GLY A 25 -2.13 0.71 5.26
N ILE A 26 -2.69 0.21 6.36
CA ILE A 26 -3.77 -0.78 6.34
C ILE A 26 -4.90 -0.27 7.22
N PHE A 27 -6.08 -0.10 6.61
CA PHE A 27 -7.23 0.47 7.29
C PHE A 27 -8.48 -0.35 7.01
N PRO A 28 -9.37 -0.49 7.99
CA PRO A 28 -10.71 -1.01 7.72
C PRO A 28 -11.55 0.05 7.00
N THR A 29 -12.63 -0.39 6.38
CA THR A 29 -13.63 0.50 5.77
C THR A 29 -14.99 0.23 6.37
N LEU A 30 -15.92 1.17 6.19
CA LEU A 30 -17.33 0.96 6.58
C LEU A 30 -18.08 0.12 5.55
N GLU A 31 -17.53 0.00 4.35
CA GLU A 31 -18.08 -0.76 3.26
C GLU A 31 -17.25 -2.01 3.03
N ASN A 32 -17.82 -2.97 2.30
CA ASN A 32 -17.16 -4.24 2.03
C ASN A 32 -16.16 -4.13 0.87
N GLU A 33 -15.43 -3.02 0.80
CA GLU A 33 -14.45 -2.81 -0.27
C GLU A 33 -13.07 -3.33 0.13
N LYS A 34 -12.36 -3.77 -0.90
CA LYS A 34 -10.95 -4.12 -0.80
C LYS A 34 -10.23 -3.39 -1.90
N THR A 35 -9.42 -2.41 -1.54
CA THR A 35 -8.69 -1.56 -2.48
C THR A 35 -7.25 -1.39 -2.05
N ILE A 36 -6.38 -1.13 -3.03
CA ILE A 36 -5.02 -0.68 -2.77
C ILE A 36 -4.78 0.59 -3.59
N SER A 37 -4.34 1.64 -2.92
CA SER A 37 -4.12 2.96 -3.52
C SER A 37 -2.65 3.33 -3.53
N PHE A 38 -2.22 4.01 -4.58
CA PHE A 38 -0.86 4.54 -4.74
C PHE A 38 -0.94 5.98 -5.20
N TYR A 39 0.16 6.73 -5.03
CA TYR A 39 0.18 8.14 -5.43
C TYR A 39 0.10 8.30 -6.94
N SER A 40 -0.88 9.08 -7.38
CA SER A 40 -1.02 9.48 -8.77
C SER A 40 -1.66 10.87 -8.83
N ALA A 41 -1.07 11.79 -9.56
CA ALA A 41 -1.59 13.14 -9.77
C ALA A 41 -0.98 13.76 -11.02
N LYS A 42 -1.81 14.45 -11.81
CA LYS A 42 -1.37 15.25 -12.96
C LYS A 42 -0.49 14.50 -13.97
N GLY A 43 -0.86 13.26 -14.29
CA GLY A 43 -0.14 12.45 -15.24
C GLY A 43 1.10 11.74 -14.69
N PHE A 44 1.40 11.91 -13.42
CA PHE A 44 2.48 11.22 -12.73
C PHE A 44 1.92 10.14 -11.82
N ALA A 45 2.55 8.97 -11.82
CA ALA A 45 2.26 7.91 -10.86
C ALA A 45 3.56 7.46 -10.21
N SER A 46 3.53 7.21 -8.90
CA SER A 46 4.70 6.72 -8.17
C SER A 46 5.17 5.39 -8.75
N PRO A 47 6.41 5.30 -9.30
CA PRO A 47 6.89 4.02 -9.85
C PRO A 47 6.96 2.91 -8.79
N GLY A 48 7.50 3.21 -7.62
CA GLY A 48 7.59 2.24 -6.53
C GLY A 48 6.24 1.84 -5.97
N GLY A 49 5.32 2.80 -5.82
CA GLY A 49 3.96 2.53 -5.36
C GLY A 49 3.17 1.68 -6.35
N THR A 50 3.28 2.00 -7.64
CA THR A 50 2.65 1.23 -8.71
C THR A 50 3.18 -0.20 -8.75
N HIS A 51 4.49 -0.35 -8.65
CA HIS A 51 5.13 -1.67 -8.66
C HIS A 51 4.64 -2.54 -7.49
N PHE A 52 4.62 -1.98 -6.28
CA PHE A 52 4.11 -2.71 -5.11
C PHE A 52 2.64 -3.09 -5.29
N THR A 53 1.83 -2.17 -5.81
CA THR A 53 0.41 -2.42 -6.08
C THR A 53 0.20 -3.59 -7.03
N GLU A 54 0.98 -3.66 -8.10
CA GLU A 54 0.92 -4.78 -9.05
C GLU A 54 1.31 -6.10 -8.39
N LEU A 55 2.37 -6.11 -7.59
CA LEU A 55 2.81 -7.31 -6.87
C LEU A 55 1.75 -7.78 -5.88
N PHE A 56 1.18 -6.86 -5.11
CA PHE A 56 0.16 -7.20 -4.14
C PHE A 56 -1.12 -7.70 -4.81
N ALA A 57 -1.56 -7.04 -5.88
CA ALA A 57 -2.76 -7.43 -6.62
C ALA A 57 -2.61 -8.84 -7.22
N ARG A 58 -1.43 -9.16 -7.73
CA ARG A 58 -1.11 -10.49 -8.26
C ARG A 58 -1.19 -11.56 -7.16
N ASN A 59 -0.60 -11.28 -5.99
CA ASN A 59 -0.66 -12.19 -4.85
C ASN A 59 -2.08 -12.34 -4.32
N PHE A 60 -2.83 -11.25 -4.28
CA PHE A 60 -4.22 -11.29 -3.84
C PHE A 60 -5.07 -12.19 -4.74
N LEU A 61 -4.93 -12.06 -6.05
CA LEU A 61 -5.62 -12.93 -6.99
C LEU A 61 -5.20 -14.40 -6.81
N GLN A 62 -3.92 -14.65 -6.63
CA GLN A 62 -3.37 -16.00 -6.47
C GLN A 62 -3.88 -16.69 -5.21
N HIS A 63 -3.98 -15.97 -4.09
CA HIS A 63 -4.39 -16.53 -2.80
C HIS A 63 -5.90 -16.57 -2.58
N THR A 64 -6.64 -15.65 -3.17
CA THR A 64 -8.08 -15.51 -2.93
C THR A 64 -8.95 -15.88 -4.13
N GLY A 65 -8.38 -15.93 -5.32
CA GLY A 65 -9.14 -16.10 -6.57
C GLY A 65 -9.94 -14.87 -6.97
N LYS A 66 -9.75 -13.75 -6.30
CA LYS A 66 -10.48 -12.50 -6.56
C LYS A 66 -9.51 -11.37 -6.92
N ASN A 67 -10.01 -10.40 -7.65
CA ASN A 67 -9.26 -9.19 -7.94
C ASN A 67 -9.47 -8.16 -6.83
N ILE A 68 -8.41 -7.39 -6.54
CA ILE A 68 -8.49 -6.21 -5.68
C ILE A 68 -8.47 -4.97 -6.57
N ASP A 69 -9.27 -3.95 -6.22
CA ASP A 69 -9.28 -2.70 -6.98
C ASP A 69 -8.00 -1.91 -6.72
N THR A 70 -7.35 -1.48 -7.79
CA THR A 70 -6.13 -0.65 -7.71
C THR A 70 -6.48 0.77 -8.10
N ILE A 71 -6.13 1.74 -7.25
CA ILE A 71 -6.56 3.13 -7.38
C ILE A 71 -5.37 4.07 -7.28
N GLY A 72 -5.20 4.91 -8.31
CA GLY A 72 -4.27 6.03 -8.23
C GLY A 72 -4.98 7.26 -7.70
N ASN A 73 -4.47 7.87 -6.64
CA ASN A 73 -5.00 9.12 -6.11
C ASN A 73 -3.91 9.93 -5.39
N SER A 74 -4.27 11.11 -4.92
CA SER A 74 -3.34 12.01 -4.23
C SER A 74 -3.76 12.31 -2.80
N GLU A 75 -4.32 11.31 -2.12
CA GLU A 75 -4.70 11.49 -0.72
C GLU A 75 -3.50 11.84 0.16
N LYS A 76 -3.79 12.47 1.29
CA LYS A 76 -2.80 13.14 2.12
C LYS A 76 -1.60 12.27 2.51
N ILE A 77 -1.84 11.04 2.98
CA ILE A 77 -0.75 10.15 3.38
C ILE A 77 0.15 9.77 2.20
N LEU A 78 -0.42 9.56 1.02
CA LEU A 78 0.34 9.25 -0.19
C LEU A 78 1.14 10.46 -0.68
N ARG A 79 0.56 11.66 -0.56
CA ARG A 79 1.18 12.91 -1.01
C ARG A 79 2.32 13.37 -0.11
N GLU A 80 2.19 13.19 1.20
CA GLU A 80 3.15 13.71 2.19
C GLU A 80 4.31 12.78 2.50
N THR A 81 4.24 11.50 2.14
CA THR A 81 5.37 10.58 2.32
C THR A 81 6.40 10.78 1.21
N ARG A 82 7.68 10.71 1.57
CA ARG A 82 8.80 10.87 0.63
C ARG A 82 9.23 9.57 -0.03
N MET A 83 8.90 8.44 0.60
CA MET A 83 9.16 7.12 0.04
C MET A 83 7.93 6.63 -0.73
N PRO A 84 8.05 5.59 -1.56
CA PRO A 84 6.89 4.94 -2.15
C PRO A 84 5.89 4.53 -1.06
N ALA A 85 4.62 4.80 -1.30
CA ALA A 85 3.57 4.56 -0.32
C ALA A 85 2.35 3.94 -0.98
N VAL A 86 1.73 3.00 -0.28
CA VAL A 86 0.44 2.42 -0.66
C VAL A 86 -0.49 2.39 0.55
N VAL A 87 -1.78 2.46 0.28
CA VAL A 87 -2.82 2.35 1.31
C VAL A 87 -3.77 1.24 0.91
N ILE A 88 -3.90 0.26 1.79
CA ILE A 88 -4.82 -0.87 1.62
C ILE A 88 -6.03 -0.62 2.51
N ARG A 89 -7.21 -0.59 1.92
CA ARG A 89 -8.47 -0.57 2.64
C ARG A 89 -9.12 -1.94 2.47
N TYR A 90 -9.34 -2.63 3.58
CA TYR A 90 -9.65 -4.05 3.56
C TYR A 90 -10.91 -4.35 4.37
N GLY A 91 -12.07 -4.19 3.75
CA GLY A 91 -13.33 -4.59 4.33
C GLY A 91 -13.63 -3.98 5.70
N SER A 92 -14.48 -4.64 6.47
CA SER A 92 -14.77 -4.22 7.83
C SER A 92 -13.62 -4.57 8.79
N THR A 93 -13.65 -3.97 9.98
CA THR A 93 -12.69 -4.33 11.05
C THR A 93 -12.72 -5.83 11.33
N GLU A 94 -13.90 -6.43 11.34
CA GLU A 94 -14.06 -7.87 11.57
C GLU A 94 -13.41 -8.70 10.47
N GLU A 95 -13.60 -8.35 9.20
CA GLU A 95 -12.96 -9.02 8.09
C GLU A 95 -11.44 -8.86 8.14
N LEU A 96 -10.95 -7.68 8.48
CA LEU A 96 -9.53 -7.42 8.60
C LEU A 96 -8.89 -8.32 9.66
N ILE A 97 -9.55 -8.49 10.80
CA ILE A 97 -9.09 -9.39 11.87
C ILE A 97 -9.14 -10.85 11.39
N THR A 98 -10.24 -11.25 10.80
CA THR A 98 -10.43 -12.65 10.33
C THR A 98 -9.40 -13.02 9.29
N ASP A 99 -9.10 -12.13 8.34
CA ASP A 99 -8.19 -12.40 7.24
C ASP A 99 -6.74 -11.99 7.54
N SER A 100 -6.42 -11.60 8.77
CA SER A 100 -5.12 -11.02 9.11
C SER A 100 -3.92 -11.92 8.76
N GLN A 101 -4.03 -13.22 8.92
CA GLN A 101 -2.92 -14.14 8.62
C GLN A 101 -2.66 -14.24 7.13
N ILE A 102 -3.70 -14.38 6.31
CA ILE A 102 -3.52 -14.45 4.86
C ILE A 102 -3.09 -13.09 4.30
N LEU A 103 -3.62 -12.01 4.85
CA LEU A 103 -3.20 -10.66 4.46
C LEU A 103 -1.72 -10.45 4.76
N LEU A 104 -1.26 -10.82 5.95
CA LEU A 104 0.14 -10.74 6.31
C LEU A 104 1.03 -11.55 5.37
N LYS A 105 0.61 -12.76 5.03
CA LYS A 105 1.35 -13.60 4.07
C LYS A 105 1.48 -12.92 2.71
N MET A 106 0.38 -12.39 2.18
CA MET A 106 0.40 -11.67 0.90
C MET A 106 1.30 -10.44 0.95
N LEU A 107 1.29 -9.71 2.07
CA LEU A 107 2.15 -8.54 2.27
C LEU A 107 3.62 -8.92 2.32
N ILE A 108 3.98 -9.96 3.06
CA ILE A 108 5.38 -10.42 3.16
C ILE A 108 5.89 -10.85 1.79
N GLU A 109 5.11 -11.58 1.02
CA GLU A 109 5.47 -12.00 -0.33
C GLU A 109 5.67 -10.78 -1.25
N ALA A 110 4.76 -9.81 -1.19
CA ALA A 110 4.84 -8.60 -2.00
C ALA A 110 6.05 -7.75 -1.62
N VAL A 111 6.32 -7.57 -0.33
CA VAL A 111 7.49 -6.83 0.15
C VAL A 111 8.78 -7.50 -0.30
N SER A 112 8.88 -8.83 -0.14
CA SER A 112 10.06 -9.58 -0.57
C SER A 112 10.32 -9.43 -2.07
N SER A 113 9.28 -9.54 -2.89
CA SER A 113 9.40 -9.35 -4.33
C SER A 113 9.76 -7.90 -4.69
N TRP A 114 9.19 -6.93 -3.97
CA TRP A 114 9.45 -5.50 -4.23
C TRP A 114 10.92 -5.15 -4.01
N PHE A 115 11.56 -5.72 -2.99
CA PHE A 115 12.98 -5.49 -2.73
C PHE A 115 13.91 -6.31 -3.61
N SER A 116 13.48 -7.46 -4.13
CA SER A 116 14.32 -8.37 -4.90
C SER A 116 14.12 -8.28 -6.40
N GLU A 117 12.92 -7.90 -6.88
CA GLU A 117 12.62 -7.75 -8.30
C GLU A 117 12.86 -6.30 -8.73
N PRO A 118 13.74 -6.05 -9.70
CA PRO A 118 13.95 -4.68 -10.16
C PRO A 118 12.71 -4.15 -10.88
N PHE A 119 12.45 -2.87 -10.72
CA PHE A 119 11.46 -2.14 -11.48
C PHE A 119 12.12 -0.92 -12.11
N GLU A 120 11.61 -0.51 -13.29
CA GLU A 120 12.16 0.65 -13.97
C GLU A 120 11.63 1.93 -13.36
N GLU A 121 12.56 2.81 -12.95
CA GLU A 121 12.20 4.18 -12.64
C GLU A 121 12.00 4.92 -13.95
N ILE A 122 10.90 5.65 -14.04
CA ILE A 122 10.64 6.47 -15.20
C ILE A 122 11.58 7.67 -15.16
N PRO A 123 12.51 7.81 -16.10
CA PRO A 123 13.41 8.96 -16.11
C PRO A 123 12.61 10.24 -16.32
N GLU A 124 12.91 11.21 -15.53
CA GLU A 124 12.32 12.54 -15.67
C GLU A 124 12.85 13.27 -16.89
#